data_c8f1f4646914ab8500b784a2ecb3d66a
#
_entry.id   c8f1f4646914ab8500b784a2ecb3d66a
#
_cell.length_a   1.000
_cell.length_b   1.000
_cell.length_c   1.000
_cell.angle_alpha   90.00
_cell.angle_beta   90.00
_cell.angle_gamma   90.00
#
_symmetry.space_group_name_H-M   'P 1'
#
loop_
_entity.id
_entity.type
_entity.pdbx_description
1 polymer ?
#
loop_
_entity_poly.entity_id
_entity_poly.type
_entity_poly.pdbx_seq_one_letter_code
_entity_poly.pdbx_strand_id
1 'polypeptide(L)'
;MIAQIKRSRRLRRKIKNIKKISLTALLGGLVTISVIMTLTLMVISSYTSQKQSLIDNTLSLNYASAVQMSQTLDSLFYSMQESLKYAANYFPDMDHSNTKELNSTLDLVRNSSNFFNSVSLVDKAGVVRSTSPYSQASVGHHVSSNAAKEAVSLRTSYISEAYQTPRTKRRIVFVSEPIFDSAGEYQGTIGGNIFLQENNILSLSFGSQLKTSNGSYFFIVDKKGTLLFHPNTNRIGENVSKNEVVQKLLANKNGKEQYKNLAGVDSLAGYYKVPSTGWGVVIVSPTQTVYDQLNHHIRMLLLYTSVPFLILTLIVVRVARKLASPFAMLADLVNQVDKGQVELPVMKPHWNREADLLTRAVVGALANFRKQTNQLVYDARTDVLTGMNNRRTFEEVIQEWIQDEVPFSIIVLDIDRFKSINDTFGHHAGDEVLKHIANIIQLSVRPEDVCARFGGEEFVVLLRNSESNVAFEIAERIRITVEESVLPIDRSVTISAGIAEYPKHSTTSTELFHLADNALYQAKEEGRNRTVTIQSVIK
;
A
#
# COMPACT_ATOMS: atom_id res chain seq x y z
N MET A 1 -51.15 -0.75 -12.62
CA MET A 1 -50.69 -1.87 -11.78
C MET A 1 -49.58 -2.69 -12.43
N ILE A 2 -49.72 -3.16 -13.68
CA ILE A 2 -48.74 -4.01 -14.40
C ILE A 2 -47.38 -3.27 -14.65
N ALA A 3 -47.38 -1.99 -14.93
CA ALA A 3 -46.16 -1.18 -15.15
C ALA A 3 -45.31 -1.00 -13.88
N GLN A 4 -45.93 -0.88 -12.71
CA GLN A 4 -45.22 -0.80 -11.41
C GLN A 4 -44.58 -2.13 -11.04
N ILE A 5 -45.22 -3.26 -11.33
CA ILE A 5 -44.68 -4.60 -11.08
C ILE A 5 -43.47 -4.90 -12.00
N LYS A 6 -43.51 -4.47 -13.27
CA LYS A 6 -42.36 -4.58 -14.20
C LYS A 6 -41.18 -3.71 -13.77
N ARG A 7 -41.43 -2.49 -13.24
CA ARG A 7 -40.39 -1.57 -12.74
C ARG A 7 -39.72 -2.12 -11.48
N SER A 8 -40.48 -2.71 -10.55
CA SER A 8 -39.95 -3.35 -9.33
C SER A 8 -39.12 -4.60 -9.65
N ARG A 9 -39.52 -5.41 -10.63
CA ARG A 9 -38.74 -6.58 -11.08
C ARG A 9 -37.45 -6.19 -11.81
N ARG A 10 -37.42 -5.09 -12.59
CA ARG A 10 -36.21 -4.56 -13.20
C ARG A 10 -35.23 -3.97 -12.16
N LEU A 11 -35.73 -3.28 -11.14
CA LEU A 11 -34.93 -2.79 -10.02
C LEU A 11 -34.34 -3.94 -9.20
N ARG A 12 -35.14 -4.98 -8.89
CA ARG A 12 -34.63 -6.18 -8.19
C ARG A 12 -33.58 -6.95 -9.02
N ARG A 13 -33.70 -7.01 -10.37
CA ARG A 13 -32.65 -7.61 -11.24
C ARG A 13 -31.37 -6.76 -11.30
N LYS A 14 -31.47 -5.43 -11.31
CA LYS A 14 -30.28 -4.55 -11.26
C LYS A 14 -29.52 -4.65 -9.93
N ILE A 15 -30.25 -4.79 -8.82
CA ILE A 15 -29.64 -4.96 -7.48
C ILE A 15 -28.97 -6.34 -7.34
N LYS A 16 -29.45 -7.36 -8.04
CA LYS A 16 -28.90 -8.73 -7.98
C LYS A 16 -27.53 -8.89 -8.67
N ASN A 17 -27.12 -7.93 -9.52
CA ASN A 17 -25.86 -7.98 -10.29
C ASN A 17 -24.74 -7.11 -9.71
N ILE A 18 -24.92 -6.47 -8.56
CA ILE A 18 -23.82 -5.80 -7.87
C ILE A 18 -22.98 -6.90 -7.21
N LYS A 19 -21.80 -7.18 -7.76
CA LYS A 19 -20.81 -8.05 -7.10
C LYS A 19 -20.59 -7.51 -5.68
N LYS A 20 -21.11 -8.21 -4.68
CA LYS A 20 -20.93 -7.84 -3.27
C LYS A 20 -19.44 -7.94 -2.94
N ILE A 21 -18.83 -6.81 -2.63
CA ILE A 21 -17.42 -6.75 -2.20
C ILE A 21 -17.38 -7.19 -0.73
N SER A 22 -16.47 -8.09 -0.39
CA SER A 22 -16.30 -8.51 1.00
C SER A 22 -15.78 -7.35 1.87
N LEU A 23 -16.17 -7.31 3.13
CA LEU A 23 -15.71 -6.31 4.10
C LEU A 23 -14.17 -6.28 4.18
N THR A 24 -13.53 -7.44 4.11
CA THR A 24 -12.08 -7.59 4.04
C THR A 24 -11.49 -6.86 2.84
N ALA A 25 -12.08 -7.04 1.65
CA ALA A 25 -11.60 -6.39 0.43
C ALA A 25 -11.82 -4.86 0.48
N LEU A 26 -12.91 -4.42 1.09
CA LEU A 26 -13.22 -2.99 1.22
C LEU A 26 -12.27 -2.30 2.21
N LEU A 27 -12.06 -2.87 3.39
CA LEU A 27 -11.13 -2.34 4.40
C LEU A 27 -9.67 -2.39 3.91
N GLY A 28 -9.25 -3.54 3.37
CA GLY A 28 -7.91 -3.69 2.82
C GLY A 28 -7.67 -2.77 1.62
N GLY A 29 -8.64 -2.66 0.72
CA GLY A 29 -8.58 -1.77 -0.44
C GLY A 29 -8.49 -0.29 -0.06
N LEU A 30 -9.31 0.18 0.88
CA LEU A 30 -9.31 1.56 1.33
C LEU A 30 -7.96 1.97 1.95
N VAL A 31 -7.41 1.13 2.84
CA VAL A 31 -6.09 1.40 3.45
C VAL A 31 -4.99 1.35 2.40
N THR A 32 -5.00 0.34 1.50
CA THR A 32 -3.99 0.23 0.45
C THR A 32 -4.02 1.43 -0.50
N ILE A 33 -5.20 1.89 -0.91
CA ILE A 33 -5.35 3.09 -1.76
C ILE A 33 -4.84 4.34 -1.02
N SER A 34 -5.19 4.51 0.26
CA SER A 34 -4.72 5.64 1.07
C SER A 34 -3.19 5.68 1.17
N VAL A 35 -2.56 4.52 1.42
CA VAL A 35 -1.09 4.42 1.51
C VAL A 35 -0.43 4.67 0.14
N ILE A 36 -0.97 4.11 -0.94
CA ILE A 36 -0.46 4.38 -2.31
C ILE A 36 -0.57 5.86 -2.63
N MET A 37 -1.70 6.50 -2.32
CA MET A 37 -1.90 7.93 -2.55
C MET A 37 -0.87 8.77 -1.76
N THR A 38 -0.66 8.46 -0.49
CA THR A 38 0.34 9.15 0.35
C THR A 38 1.75 8.97 -0.18
N LEU A 39 2.14 7.74 -0.57
CA LEU A 39 3.44 7.47 -1.18
C LEU A 39 3.62 8.21 -2.50
N THR A 40 2.60 8.24 -3.34
CA THR A 40 2.63 8.96 -4.62
C THR A 40 2.85 10.45 -4.40
N LEU A 41 2.11 11.07 -3.48
CA LEU A 41 2.30 12.48 -3.11
C LEU A 41 3.70 12.75 -2.54
N MET A 42 4.20 11.85 -1.70
CA MET A 42 5.55 11.94 -1.13
C MET A 42 6.63 11.86 -2.21
N VAL A 43 6.50 10.94 -3.17
CA VAL A 43 7.45 10.81 -4.29
C VAL A 43 7.44 12.05 -5.17
N ILE A 44 6.25 12.56 -5.53
CA ILE A 44 6.12 13.79 -6.34
C ILE A 44 6.72 14.99 -5.60
N SER A 45 6.42 15.17 -4.33
CA SER A 45 6.97 16.25 -3.50
C SER A 45 8.48 16.14 -3.36
N SER A 46 9.00 14.93 -3.09
CA SER A 46 10.45 14.67 -3.01
C SER A 46 11.13 14.94 -4.35
N TYR A 47 10.54 14.50 -5.47
CA TYR A 47 11.10 14.76 -6.80
C TYR A 47 11.23 16.25 -7.10
N THR A 48 10.16 17.02 -6.90
CA THR A 48 10.16 18.47 -7.20
C THR A 48 11.10 19.24 -6.30
N SER A 49 11.08 18.96 -5.00
CA SER A 49 11.97 19.61 -4.02
C SER A 49 13.44 19.27 -4.28
N GLN A 50 13.76 18.00 -4.50
CA GLN A 50 15.12 17.54 -4.71
C GLN A 50 15.68 18.04 -6.05
N LYS A 51 14.86 18.06 -7.12
CA LYS A 51 15.24 18.62 -8.41
C LYS A 51 15.67 20.09 -8.26
N GLN A 52 14.85 20.90 -7.62
CA GLN A 52 15.15 22.32 -7.43
C GLN A 52 16.42 22.51 -6.58
N SER A 53 16.52 21.78 -5.48
CA SER A 53 17.68 21.81 -4.59
C SER A 53 18.98 21.44 -5.33
N LEU A 54 18.97 20.38 -6.16
CA LEU A 54 20.14 19.96 -6.93
C LEU A 54 20.56 21.01 -7.97
N ILE A 55 19.58 21.63 -8.66
CA ILE A 55 19.85 22.72 -9.61
C ILE A 55 20.50 23.90 -8.90
N ASP A 56 19.88 24.39 -7.80
CA ASP A 56 20.35 25.54 -7.07
C ASP A 56 21.73 25.32 -6.43
N ASN A 57 21.96 24.11 -5.90
CA ASN A 57 23.26 23.71 -5.35
C ASN A 57 24.33 23.65 -6.44
N THR A 58 24.01 23.01 -7.59
CA THR A 58 24.95 22.92 -8.72
C THR A 58 25.30 24.31 -9.26
N LEU A 59 24.33 25.20 -9.42
CA LEU A 59 24.54 26.59 -9.83
C LEU A 59 25.42 27.34 -8.84
N SER A 60 25.17 27.15 -7.53
CA SER A 60 25.95 27.80 -6.46
C SER A 60 27.38 27.31 -6.42
N LEU A 61 27.59 25.99 -6.56
CA LEU A 61 28.93 25.38 -6.62
C LEU A 61 29.68 25.83 -7.87
N ASN A 62 29.04 25.87 -9.05
CA ASN A 62 29.65 26.35 -10.27
C ASN A 62 30.07 27.81 -10.15
N TYR A 63 29.22 28.66 -9.55
CA TYR A 63 29.53 30.05 -9.32
C TYR A 63 30.72 30.23 -8.35
N ALA A 64 30.70 29.54 -7.20
CA ALA A 64 31.79 29.58 -6.22
C ALA A 64 33.11 29.12 -6.84
N SER A 65 33.08 28.04 -7.64
CA SER A 65 34.25 27.54 -8.36
C SER A 65 34.74 28.54 -9.41
N ALA A 66 33.83 29.23 -10.12
CA ALA A 66 34.21 30.26 -11.08
C ALA A 66 34.89 31.46 -10.38
N VAL A 67 34.37 31.87 -9.22
CA VAL A 67 35.02 32.93 -8.39
C VAL A 67 36.40 32.49 -7.93
N GLN A 68 36.53 31.31 -7.35
CA GLN A 68 37.81 30.78 -6.88
C GLN A 68 38.85 30.67 -8.00
N MET A 69 38.42 30.14 -9.16
CA MET A 69 39.29 29.99 -10.32
C MET A 69 39.69 31.35 -10.89
N SER A 70 38.79 32.34 -10.91
CA SER A 70 39.08 33.71 -11.30
C SER A 70 40.15 34.36 -10.38
N GLN A 71 40.03 34.17 -9.06
CA GLN A 71 41.01 34.65 -8.09
C GLN A 71 42.38 33.97 -8.25
N THR A 72 42.36 32.65 -8.53
CA THR A 72 43.60 31.91 -8.80
C THR A 72 44.27 32.40 -10.07
N LEU A 73 43.54 32.68 -11.13
CA LEU A 73 44.07 33.28 -12.36
C LEU A 73 44.64 34.67 -12.10
N ASP A 74 43.93 35.50 -11.36
CA ASP A 74 44.36 36.85 -11.02
C ASP A 74 45.69 36.83 -10.26
N SER A 75 45.79 35.98 -9.25
CA SER A 75 47.05 35.77 -8.48
C SER A 75 48.17 35.20 -9.34
N LEU A 76 47.83 34.32 -10.29
CA LEU A 76 48.82 33.75 -11.22
C LEU A 76 49.39 34.82 -12.14
N PHE A 77 48.56 35.66 -12.76
CA PHE A 77 49.02 36.76 -13.60
C PHE A 77 49.83 37.81 -12.82
N TYR A 78 49.40 38.13 -11.62
CA TYR A 78 50.15 38.97 -10.74
C TYR A 78 51.55 38.38 -10.46
N SER A 79 51.66 37.11 -10.13
CA SER A 79 52.96 36.44 -9.89
C SER A 79 53.84 36.40 -11.14
N MET A 80 53.21 36.23 -12.34
CA MET A 80 53.94 36.31 -13.60
C MET A 80 54.56 37.69 -13.86
N GLN A 81 53.74 38.73 -13.64
CA GLN A 81 54.26 40.12 -13.82
C GLN A 81 55.34 40.45 -12.81
N GLU A 82 55.17 40.11 -11.52
CA GLU A 82 56.19 40.31 -10.51
C GLU A 82 57.51 39.55 -10.84
N SER A 83 57.38 38.30 -11.38
CA SER A 83 58.57 37.55 -11.83
C SER A 83 59.31 38.25 -12.98
N LEU A 84 58.57 38.76 -13.97
CA LEU A 84 59.18 39.53 -15.06
C LEU A 84 59.73 40.87 -14.59
N LYS A 85 59.06 41.56 -13.69
CA LYS A 85 59.47 42.82 -13.10
C LYS A 85 60.78 42.66 -12.30
N TYR A 86 60.82 41.54 -11.49
CA TYR A 86 62.09 41.22 -10.79
C TYR A 86 63.23 40.98 -11.77
N ALA A 87 62.99 40.20 -12.83
CA ALA A 87 63.98 39.98 -13.88
C ALA A 87 64.34 41.26 -14.58
N ALA A 88 63.39 42.15 -14.89
CA ALA A 88 63.65 43.45 -15.54
C ALA A 88 64.70 44.34 -14.82
N ASN A 89 64.76 44.22 -13.49
CA ASN A 89 65.73 44.98 -12.69
C ASN A 89 67.19 44.54 -12.88
N TYR A 90 67.46 43.37 -13.42
CA TYR A 90 68.79 42.84 -13.69
C TYR A 90 69.34 43.20 -15.07
N PHE A 91 68.48 43.54 -16.04
CA PHE A 91 68.89 43.76 -17.42
C PHE A 91 69.53 45.12 -17.72
N PRO A 92 69.27 46.24 -17.01
CA PRO A 92 69.89 47.51 -17.27
C PRO A 92 71.40 47.49 -17.09
N ASP A 93 71.88 46.70 -16.12
CA ASP A 93 73.27 46.61 -15.75
C ASP A 93 74.05 45.53 -16.52
N MET A 94 73.38 44.78 -17.43
CA MET A 94 74.05 43.75 -18.20
C MET A 94 74.63 44.26 -19.50
N ASP A 95 75.77 43.69 -19.88
CA ASP A 95 76.32 43.93 -21.21
C ASP A 95 75.45 43.30 -22.32
N HIS A 96 74.67 44.15 -22.96
CA HIS A 96 73.79 43.75 -24.06
C HIS A 96 74.55 43.21 -25.27
N SER A 97 75.89 43.28 -25.35
CA SER A 97 76.75 42.69 -26.38
C SER A 97 77.04 41.20 -26.10
N ASN A 98 76.93 40.76 -24.83
CA ASN A 98 77.19 39.41 -24.40
C ASN A 98 75.93 38.50 -24.57
N THR A 99 75.65 38.05 -25.78
CA THR A 99 74.51 37.23 -26.12
C THR A 99 74.43 35.95 -25.30
N LYS A 100 75.54 35.36 -24.87
CA LYS A 100 75.59 34.13 -24.09
C LYS A 100 75.08 34.36 -22.67
N GLU A 101 75.41 35.43 -22.03
CA GLU A 101 74.96 35.81 -20.70
C GLU A 101 73.49 36.18 -20.72
N LEU A 102 73.02 36.93 -21.69
CA LEU A 102 71.61 37.24 -21.88
C LEU A 102 70.75 35.99 -22.05
N ASN A 103 71.21 35.05 -22.88
CA ASN A 103 70.48 33.81 -23.08
C ASN A 103 70.43 32.96 -21.79
N SER A 104 71.55 32.85 -21.05
CA SER A 104 71.55 32.05 -19.79
C SER A 104 70.66 32.67 -18.74
N THR A 105 70.58 33.99 -18.66
CA THR A 105 69.72 34.72 -17.72
C THR A 105 68.23 34.53 -18.10
N LEU A 106 67.89 34.62 -19.37
CA LEU A 106 66.54 34.34 -19.84
C LEU A 106 66.14 32.89 -19.64
N ASP A 107 67.05 31.92 -19.82
CA ASP A 107 66.83 30.52 -19.51
C ASP A 107 66.54 30.30 -18.01
N LEU A 108 67.29 31.02 -17.13
CA LEU A 108 67.03 31.00 -15.69
C LEU A 108 65.63 31.54 -15.38
N VAL A 109 65.28 32.71 -15.91
CA VAL A 109 63.93 33.31 -15.72
C VAL A 109 62.86 32.41 -16.18
N ARG A 110 62.98 31.80 -17.36
CA ARG A 110 61.95 30.85 -17.90
C ARG A 110 61.84 29.62 -17.03
N ASN A 111 62.96 29.02 -16.63
CA ASN A 111 62.93 27.69 -15.96
C ASN A 111 62.72 27.82 -14.44
N SER A 112 62.90 28.98 -13.82
CA SER A 112 62.72 29.17 -12.38
C SER A 112 61.29 29.05 -11.89
N SER A 113 60.28 29.36 -12.75
CA SER A 113 58.88 29.43 -12.35
C SER A 113 57.94 28.57 -13.21
N ASN A 114 58.40 28.08 -14.36
CA ASN A 114 57.55 27.40 -15.35
C ASN A 114 56.33 28.22 -15.81
N PHE A 115 56.33 29.53 -15.61
CA PHE A 115 55.21 30.39 -15.98
C PHE A 115 55.09 30.53 -17.51
N PHE A 116 56.22 30.58 -18.18
CA PHE A 116 56.30 30.91 -19.58
C PHE A 116 56.86 29.77 -20.43
N ASN A 117 56.26 29.55 -21.60
CA ASN A 117 56.80 28.63 -22.60
C ASN A 117 58.04 29.24 -23.27
N SER A 118 58.04 30.55 -23.45
CA SER A 118 59.23 31.26 -23.90
C SER A 118 59.31 32.67 -23.31
N VAL A 119 60.53 33.19 -23.12
CA VAL A 119 60.77 34.53 -22.65
C VAL A 119 61.64 35.25 -23.70
N SER A 120 61.40 36.53 -23.90
CA SER A 120 62.17 37.37 -24.85
C SER A 120 62.54 38.72 -24.25
N LEU A 121 63.71 39.20 -24.61
CA LEU A 121 64.19 40.54 -24.29
C LEU A 121 64.17 41.39 -25.57
N VAL A 122 63.46 42.52 -25.49
CA VAL A 122 63.27 43.46 -26.60
C VAL A 122 63.87 44.83 -26.18
N ASP A 123 64.70 45.46 -26.99
CA ASP A 123 65.23 46.75 -26.72
C ASP A 123 64.24 47.92 -26.98
N LYS A 124 64.65 49.13 -26.62
CA LYS A 124 63.88 50.39 -26.81
C LYS A 124 63.51 50.68 -28.24
N ALA A 125 64.26 50.13 -29.24
CA ALA A 125 63.93 50.22 -30.68
C ALA A 125 62.98 49.14 -31.15
N GLY A 126 62.58 48.22 -30.28
CA GLY A 126 61.66 47.08 -30.61
C GLY A 126 62.39 45.94 -31.31
N VAL A 127 63.73 45.83 -31.16
CA VAL A 127 64.50 44.71 -31.68
C VAL A 127 64.64 43.63 -30.64
N VAL A 128 64.39 42.38 -30.95
CA VAL A 128 64.60 41.24 -30.07
C VAL A 128 66.11 40.99 -29.87
N ARG A 129 66.61 41.14 -28.65
CA ARG A 129 68.04 40.97 -28.30
C ARG A 129 68.36 39.54 -27.91
N SER A 130 67.43 38.87 -27.22
CA SER A 130 67.58 37.46 -26.82
C SER A 130 66.26 36.79 -26.63
N THR A 131 66.21 35.42 -26.70
CA THR A 131 65.06 34.61 -26.44
C THR A 131 65.45 33.34 -25.70
N SER A 132 64.57 32.88 -24.83
CA SER A 132 64.65 31.54 -24.23
C SER A 132 63.31 30.77 -24.51
N PRO A 133 63.30 29.57 -25.13
CA PRO A 133 64.44 28.93 -25.82
C PRO A 133 65.03 29.85 -26.91
N TYR A 134 66.34 29.76 -27.14
CA TYR A 134 67.00 30.57 -28.16
C TYR A 134 66.36 30.33 -29.57
N SER A 135 66.10 31.42 -30.24
CA SER A 135 65.52 31.42 -31.60
C SER A 135 66.30 32.36 -32.53
N GLN A 136 67.13 31.76 -33.36
CA GLN A 136 67.89 32.53 -34.37
C GLN A 136 66.96 33.29 -35.32
N ALA A 137 65.76 32.76 -35.60
CA ALA A 137 64.75 33.42 -36.47
C ALA A 137 64.16 34.70 -35.83
N SER A 138 64.30 34.91 -34.53
CA SER A 138 63.66 36.02 -33.83
C SER A 138 64.71 37.06 -33.39
N VAL A 139 65.93 36.66 -32.96
CA VAL A 139 66.94 37.53 -32.49
C VAL A 139 67.48 38.41 -33.61
N GLY A 140 67.71 39.70 -33.34
CA GLY A 140 68.13 40.72 -34.29
C GLY A 140 67.02 41.29 -35.19
N HIS A 141 65.81 40.82 -35.05
CA HIS A 141 64.65 41.31 -35.83
C HIS A 141 63.73 42.16 -34.98
N HIS A 142 63.02 43.09 -35.60
CA HIS A 142 61.95 43.86 -34.98
C HIS A 142 60.78 42.93 -34.60
N VAL A 143 60.11 43.23 -33.47
CA VAL A 143 58.93 42.54 -33.04
C VAL A 143 57.87 42.62 -34.11
N SER A 144 57.27 41.45 -34.47
CA SER A 144 56.35 41.36 -35.58
C SER A 144 54.87 41.32 -35.15
N SER A 145 54.58 40.94 -33.91
CA SER A 145 53.24 40.88 -33.37
C SER A 145 52.77 42.26 -32.89
N ASN A 146 51.46 42.52 -33.05
CA ASN A 146 50.85 43.76 -32.57
C ASN A 146 50.94 43.88 -31.05
N ALA A 147 50.74 42.76 -30.32
CA ALA A 147 50.85 42.74 -28.85
C ALA A 147 52.22 43.13 -28.36
N ALA A 148 53.33 42.66 -28.98
CA ALA A 148 54.68 43.05 -28.60
C ALA A 148 54.96 44.50 -28.98
N LYS A 149 54.46 45.01 -30.13
CA LYS A 149 54.54 46.40 -30.50
C LYS A 149 53.84 47.35 -29.51
N GLU A 150 52.64 46.90 -29.07
CA GLU A 150 51.84 47.63 -28.09
C GLU A 150 52.54 47.68 -26.73
N ALA A 151 53.09 46.56 -26.27
CA ALA A 151 53.87 46.52 -25.03
C ALA A 151 55.09 47.51 -25.04
N VAL A 152 55.84 47.54 -26.15
CA VAL A 152 56.97 48.49 -26.32
C VAL A 152 56.50 49.95 -26.32
N SER A 153 55.33 50.21 -26.89
CA SER A 153 54.77 51.59 -26.98
C SER A 153 54.14 52.03 -25.65
N LEU A 154 53.49 51.16 -24.92
CA LEU A 154 52.80 51.45 -23.64
C LEU A 154 53.81 51.74 -22.50
N ARG A 155 54.95 51.09 -22.49
CA ARG A 155 56.02 51.22 -21.46
C ARG A 155 55.46 50.96 -20.04
N THR A 156 54.50 50.11 -19.91
CA THR A 156 53.86 49.68 -18.65
C THR A 156 53.67 48.19 -18.67
N SER A 157 53.39 47.58 -17.50
CA SER A 157 52.96 46.19 -17.40
C SER A 157 51.82 45.93 -18.34
N TYR A 158 51.91 44.84 -19.14
CA TYR A 158 50.94 44.57 -20.18
C TYR A 158 50.63 43.06 -20.29
N ILE A 159 49.38 42.73 -20.41
CA ILE A 159 48.87 41.37 -20.71
C ILE A 159 48.03 41.46 -21.98
N SER A 160 48.44 40.74 -23.03
CA SER A 160 47.72 40.76 -24.30
C SER A 160 46.44 39.90 -24.28
N GLU A 161 45.51 40.21 -25.18
CA GLU A 161 44.51 39.24 -25.61
C GLU A 161 45.19 38.08 -26.34
N ALA A 162 44.46 36.95 -26.51
CA ALA A 162 44.96 35.83 -27.28
C ALA A 162 45.13 36.20 -28.76
N TYR A 163 46.28 35.93 -29.31
CA TYR A 163 46.52 36.14 -30.73
C TYR A 163 47.37 35.03 -31.37
N GLN A 164 47.34 34.94 -32.66
CA GLN A 164 48.19 34.02 -33.43
C GLN A 164 49.45 34.73 -33.89
N THR A 165 50.59 34.16 -33.52
CA THR A 165 51.89 34.74 -33.91
C THR A 165 52.03 34.72 -35.45
N PRO A 166 52.52 35.81 -36.08
CA PRO A 166 52.65 35.86 -37.55
C PRO A 166 53.55 34.78 -38.16
N ARG A 167 54.67 34.47 -37.45
CA ARG A 167 55.71 33.55 -37.94
C ARG A 167 55.40 32.09 -37.58
N THR A 168 55.21 31.78 -36.33
CA THR A 168 55.07 30.37 -35.84
C THR A 168 53.64 29.87 -35.88
N LYS A 169 52.66 30.73 -36.17
CA LYS A 169 51.20 30.42 -36.16
C LYS A 169 50.72 29.86 -34.84
N ARG A 170 51.48 29.97 -33.76
CA ARG A 170 51.07 29.57 -32.40
C ARG A 170 50.07 30.57 -31.84
N ARG A 171 49.07 30.05 -31.13
CA ARG A 171 48.19 30.90 -30.32
C ARG A 171 48.82 31.16 -28.97
N ILE A 172 49.01 32.41 -28.63
CA ILE A 172 49.71 32.82 -27.42
C ILE A 172 49.00 33.93 -26.68
N VAL A 173 49.27 33.99 -25.38
CA VAL A 173 49.10 35.19 -24.55
C VAL A 173 50.49 35.71 -24.22
N PHE A 174 50.68 37.00 -24.37
CA PHE A 174 51.94 37.69 -24.09
C PHE A 174 51.80 38.52 -22.81
N VAL A 175 52.71 38.33 -21.87
CA VAL A 175 52.84 39.12 -20.60
C VAL A 175 54.13 39.80 -20.64
N SER A 176 54.19 41.10 -20.34
CA SER A 176 55.43 41.84 -20.39
C SER A 176 55.55 42.92 -19.35
N GLU A 177 56.81 43.23 -19.00
CA GLU A 177 57.19 44.28 -18.10
C GLU A 177 58.25 45.20 -18.76
N PRO A 178 58.15 46.53 -18.59
CA PRO A 178 59.16 47.49 -19.07
C PRO A 178 60.45 47.44 -18.25
N ILE A 179 61.55 47.75 -18.91
CA ILE A 179 62.86 47.83 -18.31
C ILE A 179 63.29 49.32 -18.28
N PHE A 180 63.64 49.80 -17.09
CA PHE A 180 64.14 51.15 -16.87
C PHE A 180 65.49 51.04 -16.24
N ASP A 181 66.41 52.00 -16.61
CA ASP A 181 67.69 52.12 -15.95
C ASP A 181 67.59 52.89 -14.63
N SER A 182 68.70 53.00 -13.94
CA SER A 182 68.79 53.72 -12.67
C SER A 182 68.40 55.20 -12.75
N ALA A 183 68.46 55.81 -13.95
CA ALA A 183 68.02 57.17 -14.23
C ALA A 183 66.49 57.25 -14.58
N GLY A 184 65.81 56.13 -14.65
CA GLY A 184 64.39 56.07 -15.04
C GLY A 184 64.13 56.09 -16.55
N GLU A 185 65.22 55.99 -17.35
CA GLU A 185 65.06 55.96 -18.81
C GLU A 185 64.71 54.58 -19.32
N TYR A 186 63.74 54.51 -20.26
CA TYR A 186 63.25 53.24 -20.83
C TYR A 186 64.34 52.59 -21.71
N GLN A 187 64.69 51.36 -21.39
CA GLN A 187 65.71 50.56 -22.07
C GLN A 187 65.13 49.46 -22.94
N GLY A 188 63.93 49.06 -22.66
CA GLY A 188 63.26 47.95 -23.41
C GLY A 188 62.19 47.25 -22.62
N THR A 189 61.85 46.04 -23.05
CA THR A 189 60.79 45.24 -22.46
C THR A 189 61.19 43.76 -22.37
N ILE A 190 60.99 43.14 -21.23
CA ILE A 190 61.05 41.69 -21.06
C ILE A 190 59.62 41.13 -21.20
N GLY A 191 59.47 40.07 -21.97
CA GLY A 191 58.14 39.48 -22.17
C GLY A 191 58.14 37.94 -22.18
N GLY A 192 57.16 37.37 -21.59
CA GLY A 192 56.92 35.93 -21.57
C GLY A 192 55.70 35.53 -22.37
N ASN A 193 55.77 34.41 -23.09
CA ASN A 193 54.69 33.84 -23.89
C ASN A 193 54.14 32.58 -23.26
N ILE A 194 52.83 32.49 -23.20
CA ILE A 194 52.06 31.31 -22.83
C ILE A 194 51.48 30.69 -24.10
N PHE A 195 51.87 29.46 -24.45
CA PHE A 195 51.42 28.76 -25.66
C PHE A 195 50.14 28.00 -25.34
N LEU A 196 48.96 28.52 -25.76
CA LEU A 196 47.67 28.04 -25.32
C LEU A 196 47.33 26.61 -25.74
N GLN A 197 47.93 26.13 -26.85
CA GLN A 197 47.68 24.78 -27.40
C GLN A 197 48.75 23.75 -27.02
N GLU A 198 49.73 24.15 -26.24
CA GLU A 198 50.82 23.30 -25.72
C GLU A 198 50.67 23.16 -24.20
N ASN A 199 51.53 22.32 -23.57
CA ASN A 199 51.62 22.30 -22.14
C ASN A 199 52.05 23.68 -21.62
N ASN A 200 51.25 24.29 -20.80
CA ASN A 200 51.45 25.62 -20.27
C ASN A 200 50.95 25.73 -18.85
N ILE A 201 51.20 26.84 -18.19
CA ILE A 201 50.86 27.06 -16.78
C ILE A 201 49.33 26.95 -16.52
N LEU A 202 48.47 27.34 -17.49
CA LEU A 202 47.02 27.19 -17.35
C LEU A 202 46.63 25.71 -17.35
N SER A 203 47.22 24.91 -18.26
CA SER A 203 46.96 23.48 -18.31
C SER A 203 47.53 22.73 -17.10
N LEU A 204 48.65 23.17 -16.55
CA LEU A 204 49.25 22.60 -15.33
C LEU A 204 48.43 22.94 -14.08
N SER A 205 48.01 24.18 -13.95
CA SER A 205 47.26 24.64 -12.77
C SER A 205 45.84 24.16 -12.72
N PHE A 206 45.18 24.01 -13.88
CA PHE A 206 43.75 23.71 -13.96
C PHE A 206 43.42 22.39 -14.63
N GLY A 207 44.38 21.73 -15.28
CA GLY A 207 44.16 20.51 -16.06
C GLY A 207 43.67 19.33 -15.22
N SER A 208 44.06 19.21 -13.95
CA SER A 208 43.61 18.19 -13.03
C SER A 208 42.15 18.38 -12.57
N GLN A 209 41.67 19.63 -12.54
CA GLN A 209 40.30 20.00 -12.16
C GLN A 209 39.27 19.72 -13.28
N LEU A 210 39.78 19.46 -14.51
CA LEU A 210 38.96 19.22 -15.70
C LEU A 210 38.21 17.87 -15.74
N LYS A 211 38.66 16.89 -14.95
CA LYS A 211 38.10 15.54 -14.96
C LYS A 211 37.21 15.31 -13.75
N THR A 212 36.14 16.07 -13.62
CA THR A 212 35.07 15.66 -12.73
C THR A 212 34.31 14.52 -13.40
N SER A 213 34.08 13.42 -12.67
CA SER A 213 33.38 12.21 -13.11
C SER A 213 31.97 12.48 -13.64
N ASN A 214 31.47 13.69 -13.54
CA ASN A 214 30.08 14.09 -13.79
C ASN A 214 29.87 14.82 -15.12
N GLY A 215 30.90 14.91 -16.01
CA GLY A 215 30.79 15.64 -17.26
C GLY A 215 30.79 17.18 -17.13
N SER A 216 31.02 17.71 -15.92
CA SER A 216 31.23 19.14 -15.71
C SER A 216 32.59 19.54 -16.22
N TYR A 217 32.68 20.70 -16.80
CA TYR A 217 33.92 21.26 -17.32
C TYR A 217 33.93 22.78 -17.16
N PHE A 218 35.11 23.38 -17.35
CA PHE A 218 35.20 24.82 -17.44
C PHE A 218 35.95 25.25 -18.68
N PHE A 219 35.81 26.53 -19.02
CA PHE A 219 36.57 27.19 -20.05
C PHE A 219 36.85 28.64 -19.65
N ILE A 220 37.89 29.20 -20.27
CA ILE A 220 38.32 30.59 -20.06
C ILE A 220 38.23 31.32 -21.39
N VAL A 221 37.67 32.53 -21.38
CA VAL A 221 37.57 33.40 -22.55
C VAL A 221 38.26 34.73 -22.31
N ASP A 222 38.80 35.34 -23.37
CA ASP A 222 39.31 36.71 -23.35
C ASP A 222 38.17 37.76 -23.43
N LYS A 223 38.54 39.07 -23.43
CA LYS A 223 37.61 40.21 -23.54
C LYS A 223 36.80 40.23 -24.85
N LYS A 224 37.18 39.43 -25.86
CA LYS A 224 36.52 39.32 -27.15
C LYS A 224 35.65 38.05 -27.28
N GLY A 225 35.66 37.21 -26.21
CA GLY A 225 34.97 35.94 -26.20
C GLY A 225 35.72 34.82 -26.93
N THR A 226 37.04 34.93 -27.09
CA THR A 226 37.89 33.87 -27.68
C THR A 226 38.30 32.88 -26.58
N LEU A 227 38.19 31.59 -26.85
CA LEU A 227 38.58 30.51 -25.94
C LEU A 227 40.11 30.51 -25.74
N LEU A 228 40.50 30.75 -24.50
CA LEU A 228 41.90 30.67 -24.03
C LEU A 228 42.24 29.30 -23.47
N PHE A 229 41.24 28.67 -22.85
CA PHE A 229 41.35 27.35 -22.27
C PHE A 229 40.02 26.59 -22.45
N HIS A 230 40.13 25.34 -22.83
CA HIS A 230 38.98 24.44 -22.99
C HIS A 230 39.46 23.00 -22.88
N PRO A 231 38.67 22.03 -22.30
CA PRO A 231 39.03 20.60 -22.24
C PRO A 231 39.34 19.98 -23.61
N ASN A 232 38.59 20.38 -24.63
CA ASN A 232 38.93 20.06 -26.02
C ASN A 232 39.86 21.15 -26.55
N THR A 233 41.17 20.86 -26.59
CA THR A 233 42.20 21.79 -27.03
C THR A 233 42.03 22.27 -28.47
N ASN A 234 41.37 21.52 -29.31
CA ASN A 234 41.06 21.91 -30.70
C ASN A 234 40.15 23.15 -30.80
N ARG A 235 39.39 23.42 -29.72
CA ARG A 235 38.50 24.59 -29.64
C ARG A 235 39.20 25.85 -29.17
N ILE A 236 40.42 25.76 -28.67
CA ILE A 236 41.17 26.92 -28.23
C ILE A 236 41.39 27.89 -29.39
N GLY A 237 41.00 29.15 -29.18
CA GLY A 237 40.97 30.21 -30.19
C GLY A 237 39.65 30.30 -30.99
N GLU A 238 38.67 29.45 -30.71
CA GLU A 238 37.32 29.64 -31.22
C GLU A 238 36.66 30.85 -30.56
N ASN A 239 35.95 31.66 -31.35
CA ASN A 239 35.18 32.77 -30.75
C ASN A 239 33.81 32.24 -30.33
N VAL A 240 33.50 32.30 -29.05
CA VAL A 240 32.25 31.84 -28.44
C VAL A 240 31.41 33.00 -27.89
N SER A 241 31.62 34.21 -28.40
CA SER A 241 30.85 35.40 -27.99
C SER A 241 29.35 35.30 -28.21
N LYS A 242 28.89 34.37 -29.06
CA LYS A 242 27.45 34.04 -29.23
C LYS A 242 26.86 33.23 -28.07
N ASN A 243 27.69 32.68 -27.18
CA ASN A 243 27.22 31.95 -26.01
C ASN A 243 26.60 32.94 -25.02
N GLU A 244 25.42 32.67 -24.51
CA GLU A 244 24.64 33.57 -23.65
C GLU A 244 25.39 34.00 -22.40
N VAL A 245 26.05 33.06 -21.70
CA VAL A 245 26.82 33.37 -20.48
C VAL A 245 28.07 34.16 -20.82
N VAL A 246 28.69 33.94 -21.98
CA VAL A 246 29.83 34.72 -22.44
C VAL A 246 29.42 36.14 -22.77
N GLN A 247 28.26 36.36 -23.41
CA GLN A 247 27.74 37.72 -23.65
C GLN A 247 27.56 38.50 -22.36
N LYS A 248 27.06 37.84 -21.29
CA LYS A 248 26.93 38.49 -19.97
C LYS A 248 28.27 38.86 -19.37
N LEU A 249 29.27 37.97 -19.48
CA LEU A 249 30.65 38.29 -19.06
C LEU A 249 31.23 39.47 -19.82
N LEU A 250 31.04 39.52 -21.14
CA LEU A 250 31.49 40.65 -21.97
C LEU A 250 30.77 41.95 -21.59
N ALA A 251 29.51 41.85 -21.11
CA ALA A 251 28.77 42.99 -20.56
C ALA A 251 29.09 43.28 -19.08
N ASN A 252 30.20 42.78 -18.52
CA ASN A 252 30.65 42.95 -17.13
C ASN A 252 29.67 42.39 -16.08
N LYS A 253 28.90 41.34 -16.41
CA LYS A 253 27.97 40.68 -15.48
C LYS A 253 28.53 39.33 -15.05
N ASN A 254 28.65 39.13 -13.75
CA ASN A 254 28.94 37.85 -13.13
C ASN A 254 27.62 37.18 -12.71
N GLY A 255 27.58 35.84 -12.64
CA GLY A 255 26.37 35.19 -12.22
C GLY A 255 26.35 33.67 -12.35
N LYS A 256 25.18 33.13 -12.13
CA LYS A 256 24.87 31.70 -12.28
C LYS A 256 23.50 31.56 -12.91
N GLU A 257 23.34 30.65 -13.87
CA GLU A 257 22.07 30.42 -14.55
C GLU A 257 22.02 29.09 -15.29
N GLN A 258 20.80 28.65 -15.56
CA GLN A 258 20.52 27.59 -16.52
C GLN A 258 20.43 28.20 -17.91
N TYR A 259 21.13 27.62 -18.89
CA TYR A 259 21.17 28.10 -20.26
C TYR A 259 21.33 26.92 -21.25
N LYS A 260 21.10 27.19 -22.52
CA LYS A 260 21.44 26.24 -23.59
C LYS A 260 22.79 26.59 -24.17
N ASN A 261 23.72 25.62 -24.17
CA ASN A 261 25.01 25.82 -24.80
C ASN A 261 24.88 25.87 -26.35
N LEU A 262 25.98 26.24 -27.04
CA LEU A 262 26.00 26.35 -28.51
C LEU A 262 25.64 25.02 -29.25
N ALA A 263 25.72 23.88 -28.58
CA ALA A 263 25.32 22.58 -29.09
C ALA A 263 23.85 22.24 -28.76
N GLY A 264 23.08 23.15 -28.17
CA GLY A 264 21.69 22.95 -27.79
C GLY A 264 21.47 22.14 -26.51
N VAL A 265 22.52 21.85 -25.74
CA VAL A 265 22.44 21.07 -24.49
C VAL A 265 22.09 21.99 -23.33
N ASP A 266 21.04 21.64 -22.59
CA ASP A 266 20.68 22.33 -21.33
C ASP A 266 21.81 22.16 -20.30
N SER A 267 22.28 23.26 -19.76
CA SER A 267 23.46 23.32 -18.90
C SER A 267 23.27 24.32 -17.76
N LEU A 268 23.96 24.08 -16.66
CA LEU A 268 24.01 24.95 -15.49
C LEU A 268 25.37 25.63 -15.49
N ALA A 269 25.40 26.95 -15.61
CA ALA A 269 26.67 27.72 -15.60
C ALA A 269 26.82 28.58 -14.36
N GLY A 270 28.05 28.63 -13.85
CA GLY A 270 28.53 29.69 -13.00
C GLY A 270 29.65 30.42 -13.70
N TYR A 271 29.63 31.74 -13.73
CA TYR A 271 30.61 32.53 -14.47
C TYR A 271 31.06 33.78 -13.72
N TYR A 272 32.34 34.08 -13.82
CA TYR A 272 32.96 35.20 -13.10
C TYR A 272 34.11 35.81 -13.92
N LYS A 273 34.26 37.14 -13.82
CA LYS A 273 35.28 37.91 -14.54
C LYS A 273 36.53 38.02 -13.72
N VAL A 274 37.69 37.80 -14.33
CA VAL A 274 39.02 38.02 -13.72
C VAL A 274 39.28 39.50 -13.63
N PRO A 275 39.57 40.07 -12.43
CA PRO A 275 39.70 41.52 -12.26
C PRO A 275 40.83 42.14 -13.06
N SER A 276 42.02 41.55 -13.03
CA SER A 276 43.24 42.13 -13.67
C SER A 276 43.19 42.07 -15.20
N THR A 277 42.76 40.92 -15.74
CA THR A 277 42.79 40.68 -17.21
C THR A 277 41.48 41.00 -17.88
N GLY A 278 40.36 41.04 -17.13
CA GLY A 278 39.02 41.14 -17.68
C GLY A 278 38.55 39.88 -18.42
N TRP A 279 39.26 38.76 -18.28
CA TRP A 279 38.89 37.46 -18.85
C TRP A 279 37.69 36.89 -18.14
N GLY A 280 37.01 35.97 -18.80
CA GLY A 280 35.84 35.26 -18.20
C GLY A 280 36.15 33.81 -17.90
N VAL A 281 35.86 33.38 -16.69
CA VAL A 281 35.86 31.97 -16.29
C VAL A 281 34.43 31.49 -16.28
N VAL A 282 34.18 30.38 -16.92
CA VAL A 282 32.84 29.74 -17.00
C VAL A 282 32.94 28.27 -16.60
N ILE A 283 32.22 27.90 -15.57
CA ILE A 283 32.05 26.50 -15.14
C ILE A 283 30.71 26.00 -15.65
N VAL A 284 30.70 24.86 -16.29
CA VAL A 284 29.51 24.28 -16.92
C VAL A 284 29.26 22.87 -16.42
N SER A 285 28.07 22.63 -15.94
CA SER A 285 27.57 21.28 -15.59
C SER A 285 26.36 20.94 -16.47
N PRO A 286 26.38 19.85 -17.25
CA PRO A 286 25.21 19.43 -18.01
C PRO A 286 24.05 19.13 -17.07
N THR A 287 22.82 19.54 -17.43
CA THR A 287 21.62 19.28 -16.61
C THR A 287 21.34 17.79 -16.45
N GLN A 288 21.83 16.97 -17.40
CA GLN A 288 21.73 15.51 -17.35
C GLN A 288 22.34 14.94 -16.05
N THR A 289 23.43 15.53 -15.57
CA THR A 289 24.07 15.11 -14.30
C THR A 289 23.12 15.26 -13.11
N VAL A 290 22.33 16.32 -13.09
CA VAL A 290 21.31 16.54 -12.05
C VAL A 290 20.22 15.49 -12.14
N TYR A 291 19.76 15.17 -13.36
CA TYR A 291 18.75 14.14 -13.56
C TYR A 291 19.26 12.74 -13.20
N ASP A 292 20.50 12.42 -13.48
CA ASP A 292 21.10 11.13 -13.11
C ASP A 292 21.16 10.97 -11.57
N GLN A 293 21.57 12.02 -10.86
CA GLN A 293 21.55 12.05 -9.40
C GLN A 293 20.12 11.95 -8.84
N LEU A 294 19.19 12.68 -9.44
CA LEU A 294 17.78 12.66 -9.06
C LEU A 294 17.16 11.27 -9.26
N ASN A 295 17.40 10.64 -10.41
CA ASN A 295 16.93 9.29 -10.71
C ASN A 295 17.52 8.26 -9.74
N HIS A 296 18.79 8.40 -9.39
CA HIS A 296 19.42 7.55 -8.38
C HIS A 296 18.73 7.72 -7.02
N HIS A 297 18.51 8.95 -6.59
CA HIS A 297 17.84 9.27 -5.33
C HIS A 297 16.41 8.69 -5.28
N ILE A 298 15.61 8.91 -6.33
CA ILE A 298 14.24 8.40 -6.42
C ILE A 298 14.22 6.87 -6.43
N ARG A 299 15.14 6.22 -7.14
CA ARG A 299 15.26 4.76 -7.14
C ARG A 299 15.55 4.20 -5.74
N MET A 300 16.46 4.81 -5.02
CA MET A 300 16.78 4.43 -3.63
C MET A 300 15.60 4.68 -2.69
N LEU A 301 14.91 5.82 -2.83
CA LEU A 301 13.71 6.13 -2.06
C LEU A 301 12.61 5.07 -2.29
N LEU A 302 12.34 4.69 -3.54
CA LEU A 302 11.38 3.65 -3.87
C LEU A 302 11.79 2.29 -3.29
N LEU A 303 13.06 1.95 -3.33
CA LEU A 303 13.58 0.69 -2.79
C LEU A 303 13.42 0.63 -1.26
N TYR A 304 13.80 1.69 -0.55
CA TYR A 304 13.66 1.75 0.91
C TYR A 304 12.21 1.82 1.39
N THR A 305 11.31 2.43 0.61
CA THR A 305 9.88 2.51 0.97
C THR A 305 9.09 1.27 0.58
N SER A 306 9.54 0.50 -0.42
CA SER A 306 8.82 -0.70 -0.91
C SER A 306 8.72 -1.80 0.14
N VAL A 307 9.77 -2.05 0.90
CA VAL A 307 9.81 -3.12 1.92
C VAL A 307 8.85 -2.83 3.08
N PRO A 308 8.90 -1.66 3.76
CA PRO A 308 7.92 -1.30 4.78
C PRO A 308 6.48 -1.29 4.25
N PHE A 309 6.28 -0.83 3.00
CA PHE A 309 4.95 -0.83 2.36
C PHE A 309 4.40 -2.25 2.20
N LEU A 310 5.22 -3.20 1.75
CA LEU A 310 4.82 -4.59 1.57
C LEU A 310 4.47 -5.24 2.92
N ILE A 311 5.29 -5.00 3.95
CA ILE A 311 5.04 -5.48 5.31
C ILE A 311 3.72 -4.88 5.85
N LEU A 312 3.53 -3.57 5.70
CA LEU A 312 2.30 -2.89 6.14
C LEU A 312 1.07 -3.46 5.44
N THR A 313 1.14 -3.67 4.12
CA THR A 313 0.04 -4.25 3.34
C THR A 313 -0.31 -5.66 3.83
N LEU A 314 0.69 -6.51 4.11
CA LEU A 314 0.47 -7.84 4.66
C LEU A 314 -0.20 -7.79 6.04
N ILE A 315 0.25 -6.88 6.91
CA ILE A 315 -0.35 -6.66 8.23
C ILE A 315 -1.81 -6.23 8.09
N VAL A 316 -2.08 -5.23 7.23
CA VAL A 316 -3.44 -4.71 7.00
C VAL A 316 -4.38 -5.80 6.47
N VAL A 317 -3.94 -6.60 5.49
CA VAL A 317 -4.74 -7.71 4.96
C VAL A 317 -5.03 -8.75 6.04
N ARG A 318 -4.03 -9.06 6.89
CA ARG A 318 -4.20 -10.01 7.99
C ARG A 318 -5.18 -9.50 9.06
N VAL A 319 -5.05 -8.23 9.44
CA VAL A 319 -5.96 -7.56 10.40
C VAL A 319 -7.37 -7.47 9.83
N ALA A 320 -7.52 -7.05 8.57
CA ALA A 320 -8.82 -6.95 7.91
C ALA A 320 -9.54 -8.30 7.82
N ARG A 321 -8.81 -9.40 7.50
CA ARG A 321 -9.37 -10.76 7.52
C ARG A 321 -9.82 -11.15 8.92
N LYS A 322 -9.01 -10.88 9.93
CA LYS A 322 -9.32 -11.22 11.31
C LYS A 322 -10.51 -10.43 11.86
N LEU A 323 -10.67 -9.16 11.43
CA LEU A 323 -11.82 -8.33 11.78
C LEU A 323 -13.11 -8.76 11.04
N ALA A 324 -13.01 -9.16 9.78
CA ALA A 324 -14.17 -9.53 8.97
C ALA A 324 -14.69 -10.96 9.24
N SER A 325 -13.83 -11.85 9.75
CA SER A 325 -14.16 -13.27 9.99
C SER A 325 -15.41 -13.48 10.84
N PRO A 326 -15.61 -12.80 12.00
CA PRO A 326 -16.82 -12.98 12.81
C PRO A 326 -18.11 -12.62 12.08
N PHE A 327 -18.08 -11.56 11.27
CA PHE A 327 -19.27 -11.13 10.52
C PHE A 327 -19.65 -12.12 9.43
N ALA A 328 -18.67 -12.72 8.75
CA ALA A 328 -18.94 -13.79 7.79
C ALA A 328 -19.53 -15.02 8.47
N MET A 329 -18.96 -15.45 9.61
CA MET A 329 -19.47 -16.57 10.40
C MET A 329 -20.91 -16.31 10.87
N LEU A 330 -21.21 -15.12 11.38
CA LEU A 330 -22.57 -14.76 11.82
C LEU A 330 -23.57 -14.76 10.67
N ALA A 331 -23.18 -14.25 9.50
CA ALA A 331 -24.03 -14.28 8.31
C ALA A 331 -24.35 -15.73 7.87
N ASP A 332 -23.36 -16.62 7.91
CA ASP A 332 -23.54 -18.03 7.58
C ASP A 332 -24.43 -18.73 8.62
N LEU A 333 -24.25 -18.46 9.92
CA LEU A 333 -25.09 -19.00 10.98
C LEU A 333 -26.56 -18.59 10.80
N VAL A 334 -26.84 -17.33 10.56
CA VAL A 334 -28.22 -16.85 10.34
C VAL A 334 -28.83 -17.50 9.10
N ASN A 335 -28.08 -17.68 8.02
CA ASN A 335 -28.57 -18.37 6.82
C ASN A 335 -28.84 -19.88 7.03
N GLN A 336 -28.11 -20.53 7.97
CA GLN A 336 -28.29 -21.94 8.29
C GLN A 336 -29.51 -22.16 9.18
N VAL A 337 -29.86 -21.22 10.04
CA VAL A 337 -31.09 -21.27 10.87
C VAL A 337 -32.34 -21.40 10.01
N ASP A 338 -32.39 -20.70 8.88
CA ASP A 338 -33.50 -20.73 7.94
C ASP A 338 -33.70 -22.13 7.29
N LYS A 339 -32.69 -23.01 7.35
CA LYS A 339 -32.70 -24.38 6.79
C LYS A 339 -32.93 -25.48 7.82
N GLY A 340 -33.18 -25.14 9.07
CA GLY A 340 -33.54 -26.10 10.12
C GLY A 340 -32.40 -26.94 10.71
N GLN A 341 -31.16 -26.72 10.31
CA GLN A 341 -30.00 -27.50 10.75
C GLN A 341 -28.93 -26.56 11.37
N VAL A 342 -28.95 -26.35 12.68
CA VAL A 342 -27.89 -25.60 13.32
C VAL A 342 -27.45 -26.21 14.63
N GLU A 343 -26.22 -26.74 14.65
CA GLU A 343 -25.47 -26.86 15.87
C GLU A 343 -24.85 -25.48 16.20
N LEU A 344 -25.19 -24.92 17.34
CA LEU A 344 -24.62 -23.65 17.79
C LEU A 344 -23.14 -23.86 18.11
N PRO A 345 -22.21 -23.10 17.45
CA PRO A 345 -20.78 -23.31 17.64
C PRO A 345 -20.35 -22.92 19.05
N VAL A 346 -19.34 -23.64 19.56
CA VAL A 346 -18.66 -23.26 20.81
C VAL A 346 -17.95 -21.92 20.62
N MET A 347 -18.32 -20.93 21.40
CA MET A 347 -17.85 -19.55 21.31
C MET A 347 -16.41 -19.43 21.84
N LYS A 348 -15.49 -19.05 20.95
CA LYS A 348 -14.15 -18.59 21.39
C LYS A 348 -14.19 -17.06 21.49
N PRO A 349 -13.65 -16.48 22.58
CA PRO A 349 -13.58 -15.01 22.71
C PRO A 349 -12.81 -14.40 21.55
N HIS A 350 -13.34 -13.31 20.98
CA HIS A 350 -12.68 -12.58 19.93
C HIS A 350 -11.87 -11.42 20.54
N TRP A 351 -10.68 -11.14 19.98
CA TRP A 351 -9.82 -10.06 20.45
C TRP A 351 -10.44 -8.65 20.26
N ASN A 352 -11.35 -8.50 19.27
CA ASN A 352 -12.09 -7.25 19.07
C ASN A 352 -13.38 -7.30 19.88
N ARG A 353 -13.56 -6.32 20.77
CA ARG A 353 -14.67 -6.21 21.71
C ARG A 353 -16.02 -6.17 21.03
N GLU A 354 -16.16 -5.36 19.96
CA GLU A 354 -17.41 -5.16 19.24
C GLU A 354 -17.85 -6.44 18.53
N ALA A 355 -16.90 -7.14 17.90
CA ALA A 355 -17.15 -8.43 17.27
C ALA A 355 -17.53 -9.49 18.30
N ASP A 356 -16.90 -9.52 19.46
CA ASP A 356 -17.19 -10.45 20.55
C ASP A 356 -18.61 -10.21 21.13
N LEU A 357 -18.94 -8.95 21.40
CA LEU A 357 -20.26 -8.55 21.88
C LEU A 357 -21.37 -8.90 20.87
N LEU A 358 -21.17 -8.59 19.60
CA LEU A 358 -22.14 -8.90 18.56
C LEU A 358 -22.33 -10.41 18.41
N THR A 359 -21.24 -11.17 18.43
CA THR A 359 -21.29 -12.62 18.34
C THR A 359 -22.08 -13.23 19.50
N ARG A 360 -21.80 -12.80 20.74
CA ARG A 360 -22.57 -13.27 21.93
C ARG A 360 -24.05 -12.90 21.83
N ALA A 361 -24.36 -11.67 21.41
CA ALA A 361 -25.74 -11.22 21.28
C ALA A 361 -26.52 -12.04 20.26
N VAL A 362 -25.94 -12.26 19.06
CA VAL A 362 -26.59 -13.03 18.00
C VAL A 362 -26.77 -14.49 18.38
N VAL A 363 -25.72 -15.15 18.91
CA VAL A 363 -25.80 -16.57 19.31
C VAL A 363 -26.78 -16.74 20.47
N GLY A 364 -26.79 -15.80 21.44
CA GLY A 364 -27.76 -15.80 22.55
C GLY A 364 -29.20 -15.67 22.06
N ALA A 365 -29.43 -14.74 21.09
CA ALA A 365 -30.75 -14.58 20.47
C ALA A 365 -31.21 -15.85 19.73
N LEU A 366 -30.30 -16.49 18.96
CA LEU A 366 -30.60 -17.75 18.26
C LEU A 366 -30.90 -18.90 19.22
N ALA A 367 -30.16 -19.01 20.33
CA ALA A 367 -30.40 -20.01 21.37
C ALA A 367 -31.79 -19.83 22.01
N ASN A 368 -32.15 -18.60 22.34
CA ASN A 368 -33.47 -18.28 22.89
C ASN A 368 -34.59 -18.56 21.88
N PHE A 369 -34.41 -18.18 20.63
CA PHE A 369 -35.37 -18.45 19.56
C PHE A 369 -35.61 -19.96 19.38
N ARG A 370 -34.55 -20.78 19.38
CA ARG A 370 -34.65 -22.24 19.30
C ARG A 370 -35.41 -22.81 20.50
N LYS A 371 -35.10 -22.34 21.72
CA LYS A 371 -35.81 -22.77 22.93
C LYS A 371 -37.30 -22.47 22.85
N GLN A 372 -37.66 -21.26 22.42
CA GLN A 372 -39.06 -20.86 22.25
C GLN A 372 -39.75 -21.67 21.17
N THR A 373 -39.09 -21.90 20.03
CA THR A 373 -39.68 -22.71 18.94
C THR A 373 -39.91 -24.14 19.40
N ASN A 374 -38.96 -24.77 20.10
CA ASN A 374 -39.14 -26.13 20.63
C ASN A 374 -40.27 -26.18 21.65
N GLN A 375 -40.41 -25.16 22.51
CA GLN A 375 -41.52 -25.08 23.46
C GLN A 375 -42.85 -24.97 22.75
N LEU A 376 -42.93 -24.11 21.74
CA LEU A 376 -44.17 -23.96 20.92
C LEU A 376 -44.56 -25.27 20.23
N VAL A 377 -43.58 -26.02 19.71
CA VAL A 377 -43.85 -27.34 19.09
C VAL A 377 -44.34 -28.34 20.14
N TYR A 378 -43.71 -28.34 21.33
CA TYR A 378 -44.14 -29.21 22.43
C TYR A 378 -45.58 -28.87 22.86
N ASP A 379 -45.86 -27.57 23.12
CA ASP A 379 -47.19 -27.11 23.55
C ASP A 379 -48.27 -27.38 22.49
N ALA A 380 -47.90 -27.32 21.21
CA ALA A 380 -48.83 -27.63 20.11
C ALA A 380 -49.16 -29.13 19.96
N ARG A 381 -48.30 -30.03 20.48
CA ARG A 381 -48.42 -31.49 20.32
C ARG A 381 -48.91 -32.20 21.57
N THR A 382 -48.86 -31.57 22.73
CA THR A 382 -49.21 -32.20 24.01
C THR A 382 -50.41 -31.53 24.64
N ASP A 383 -51.10 -32.30 25.49
CA ASP A 383 -52.17 -31.81 26.39
C ASP A 383 -51.50 -31.15 27.61
N VAL A 384 -51.85 -29.92 27.89
CA VAL A 384 -51.20 -29.08 28.93
C VAL A 384 -51.39 -29.63 30.35
N LEU A 385 -52.50 -30.34 30.61
CA LEU A 385 -52.81 -30.89 31.91
C LEU A 385 -52.06 -32.21 32.21
N THR A 386 -52.06 -33.12 31.22
CA THR A 386 -51.56 -34.50 31.42
C THR A 386 -50.18 -34.73 30.85
N GLY A 387 -49.67 -33.85 29.98
CA GLY A 387 -48.39 -34.02 29.25
C GLY A 387 -48.44 -35.12 28.18
N MET A 388 -49.55 -35.79 27.99
CA MET A 388 -49.73 -36.74 26.89
C MET A 388 -49.87 -36.06 25.56
N ASN A 389 -49.80 -36.78 24.45
CA ASN A 389 -50.13 -36.19 23.15
C ASN A 389 -51.60 -35.67 23.18
N ASN A 390 -51.81 -34.56 22.50
CA ASN A 390 -53.17 -34.05 22.34
C ASN A 390 -53.89 -34.76 21.18
N ARG A 391 -55.19 -34.52 21.07
CA ARG A 391 -56.02 -35.09 20.03
C ARG A 391 -55.46 -34.90 18.61
N ARG A 392 -54.94 -33.72 18.32
CA ARG A 392 -54.39 -33.42 17.00
C ARG A 392 -53.19 -34.32 16.67
N THR A 393 -52.27 -34.46 17.63
CA THR A 393 -51.10 -35.35 17.45
C THR A 393 -51.53 -36.81 17.28
N PHE A 394 -52.52 -37.24 18.03
CA PHE A 394 -53.10 -38.58 17.84
C PHE A 394 -53.66 -38.75 16.41
N GLU A 395 -54.47 -37.80 15.92
CA GLU A 395 -55.03 -37.83 14.57
C GLU A 395 -53.96 -37.84 13.50
N GLU A 396 -52.84 -37.12 13.70
CA GLU A 396 -51.68 -37.12 12.79
C GLU A 396 -50.99 -38.51 12.77
N VAL A 397 -50.71 -39.10 13.93
CA VAL A 397 -50.02 -40.40 14.06
C VAL A 397 -50.87 -41.56 13.51
N ILE A 398 -52.17 -41.62 13.81
CA ILE A 398 -53.03 -42.71 13.30
C ILE A 398 -53.14 -42.68 11.77
N GLN A 399 -53.12 -41.46 11.15
CA GLN A 399 -53.09 -41.32 9.69
C GLN A 399 -51.79 -41.79 9.10
N GLU A 400 -50.66 -41.44 9.74
CA GLU A 400 -49.32 -41.86 9.32
C GLU A 400 -49.19 -43.38 9.36
N TRP A 401 -49.63 -44.03 10.46
CA TRP A 401 -49.55 -45.50 10.58
C TRP A 401 -50.46 -46.25 9.59
N ILE A 402 -51.59 -45.67 9.25
CA ILE A 402 -52.47 -46.26 8.21
C ILE A 402 -51.86 -46.09 6.82
N GLN A 403 -51.27 -44.91 6.54
CA GLN A 403 -50.60 -44.63 5.25
C GLN A 403 -49.39 -45.57 5.04
N ASP A 404 -48.66 -45.85 6.12
CA ASP A 404 -47.48 -46.73 6.11
C ASP A 404 -47.87 -48.23 6.26
N GLU A 405 -49.19 -48.56 6.28
CA GLU A 405 -49.73 -49.91 6.44
C GLU A 405 -49.20 -50.61 7.72
N VAL A 406 -48.87 -49.85 8.76
CA VAL A 406 -48.44 -50.41 10.04
C VAL A 406 -49.63 -51.04 10.80
N PRO A 407 -49.58 -52.30 11.16
CA PRO A 407 -50.66 -52.90 11.98
C PRO A 407 -50.64 -52.33 13.40
N PHE A 408 -51.77 -52.01 13.97
CA PHE A 408 -51.90 -51.54 15.33
C PHE A 408 -53.24 -51.83 15.94
N SER A 409 -53.30 -51.77 17.26
CA SER A 409 -54.62 -51.78 17.96
C SER A 409 -54.81 -50.40 18.62
N ILE A 410 -56.05 -49.95 18.62
CA ILE A 410 -56.50 -48.75 19.32
C ILE A 410 -57.30 -49.18 20.57
N ILE A 411 -56.98 -48.54 21.69
CA ILE A 411 -57.71 -48.61 22.92
C ILE A 411 -58.31 -47.25 23.22
N VAL A 412 -59.63 -47.13 23.30
CA VAL A 412 -60.29 -45.91 23.78
C VAL A 412 -60.71 -46.15 25.21
N LEU A 413 -60.31 -45.25 26.09
CA LEU A 413 -60.46 -45.33 27.54
C LEU A 413 -61.26 -44.14 28.05
N ASP A 414 -62.16 -44.36 29.02
CA ASP A 414 -62.91 -43.28 29.63
C ASP A 414 -63.03 -43.53 31.15
N ILE A 415 -62.96 -42.44 31.93
CA ILE A 415 -63.04 -42.51 33.37
C ILE A 415 -64.48 -42.63 33.83
N ASP A 416 -64.80 -43.72 34.46
CA ASP A 416 -66.18 -44.03 34.88
C ASP A 416 -66.67 -42.96 35.89
N ARG A 417 -67.81 -42.33 35.52
CA ARG A 417 -68.52 -41.36 36.35
C ARG A 417 -67.65 -40.15 36.73
N PHE A 418 -66.70 -39.70 35.86
CA PHE A 418 -65.80 -38.59 36.10
C PHE A 418 -66.52 -37.29 36.49
N LYS A 419 -67.63 -36.99 35.86
CA LYS A 419 -68.46 -35.85 36.23
C LYS A 419 -68.86 -35.92 37.75
N SER A 420 -69.21 -37.07 38.28
CA SER A 420 -69.54 -37.22 39.70
C SER A 420 -68.30 -36.97 40.62
N ILE A 421 -67.08 -37.22 40.14
CA ILE A 421 -65.86 -36.90 40.83
C ILE A 421 -65.70 -35.37 40.89
N ASN A 422 -65.86 -34.69 39.77
CA ASN A 422 -65.79 -33.22 39.70
C ASN A 422 -66.85 -32.53 40.57
N ASP A 423 -68.09 -33.04 40.49
CA ASP A 423 -69.20 -32.47 41.24
C ASP A 423 -69.04 -32.66 42.77
N THR A 424 -68.36 -33.74 43.23
CA THR A 424 -68.18 -34.08 44.65
C THR A 424 -66.93 -33.46 45.23
N PHE A 425 -65.80 -33.52 44.51
CA PHE A 425 -64.45 -33.13 45.03
C PHE A 425 -63.88 -31.90 44.39
N GLY A 426 -64.58 -31.28 43.41
CA GLY A 426 -64.14 -30.11 42.69
C GLY A 426 -63.24 -30.42 41.50
N HIS A 427 -63.18 -29.49 40.56
CA HIS A 427 -62.36 -29.64 39.32
C HIS A 427 -60.88 -29.85 39.58
N HIS A 428 -60.32 -29.27 40.62
CA HIS A 428 -58.92 -29.49 40.97
C HIS A 428 -58.60 -30.96 41.31
N ALA A 429 -59.51 -31.63 42.07
CA ALA A 429 -59.40 -33.07 42.35
C ALA A 429 -59.56 -33.91 41.07
N GLY A 430 -60.45 -33.54 40.19
CA GLY A 430 -60.57 -34.16 38.87
C GLY A 430 -59.32 -34.03 38.00
N ASP A 431 -58.69 -32.85 38.02
CA ASP A 431 -57.43 -32.64 37.29
C ASP A 431 -56.28 -33.54 37.85
N GLU A 432 -56.21 -33.74 39.17
CA GLU A 432 -55.21 -34.65 39.76
C GLU A 432 -55.53 -36.12 39.44
N VAL A 433 -56.80 -36.52 39.34
CA VAL A 433 -57.21 -37.84 38.87
C VAL A 433 -56.79 -38.05 37.40
N LEU A 434 -57.04 -37.05 36.51
CA LEU A 434 -56.62 -37.11 35.11
C LEU A 434 -55.10 -37.27 34.97
N LYS A 435 -54.30 -36.50 35.71
CA LYS A 435 -52.83 -36.63 35.73
C LYS A 435 -52.38 -38.00 36.19
N HIS A 436 -53.00 -38.52 37.26
CA HIS A 436 -52.68 -39.83 37.80
C HIS A 436 -52.96 -40.94 36.81
N ILE A 437 -54.13 -40.95 36.18
CA ILE A 437 -54.52 -41.94 35.16
C ILE A 437 -53.63 -41.82 33.93
N ALA A 438 -53.34 -40.61 33.46
CA ALA A 438 -52.38 -40.40 32.38
C ALA A 438 -51.02 -41.05 32.66
N ASN A 439 -50.50 -40.88 33.86
CA ASN A 439 -49.24 -41.52 34.29
C ASN A 439 -49.33 -43.06 34.31
N ILE A 440 -50.42 -43.63 34.80
CA ILE A 440 -50.67 -45.09 34.76
C ILE A 440 -50.70 -45.60 33.33
N ILE A 441 -51.42 -44.92 32.42
CA ILE A 441 -51.46 -45.28 31.00
C ILE A 441 -50.08 -45.28 30.39
N GLN A 442 -49.32 -44.20 30.59
CA GLN A 442 -47.97 -44.07 30.01
C GLN A 442 -47.00 -45.15 30.56
N LEU A 443 -47.08 -45.49 31.81
CA LEU A 443 -46.25 -46.56 32.41
C LEU A 443 -46.69 -47.98 32.01
N SER A 444 -47.91 -48.12 31.50
CA SER A 444 -48.49 -49.40 31.08
C SER A 444 -48.23 -49.76 29.63
N VAL A 445 -47.57 -48.91 28.86
CA VAL A 445 -47.32 -49.09 27.40
C VAL A 445 -45.84 -48.97 27.12
N ARG A 446 -45.44 -49.31 25.90
CA ARG A 446 -44.03 -49.21 25.44
C ARG A 446 -43.71 -47.79 24.93
N PRO A 447 -42.43 -47.41 24.84
CA PRO A 447 -42.03 -46.11 24.32
C PRO A 447 -42.46 -45.86 22.84
N GLU A 448 -42.64 -46.93 22.06
CA GLU A 448 -43.09 -46.89 20.66
C GLU A 448 -44.61 -46.76 20.51
N ASP A 449 -45.36 -46.94 21.58
CA ASP A 449 -46.81 -46.77 21.61
C ASP A 449 -47.17 -45.29 21.84
N VAL A 450 -48.33 -44.90 21.34
CA VAL A 450 -48.76 -43.50 21.40
C VAL A 450 -49.94 -43.36 22.33
N CYS A 451 -49.74 -42.58 23.41
CA CYS A 451 -50.80 -42.22 24.33
C CYS A 451 -51.24 -40.78 24.13
N ALA A 452 -52.52 -40.56 24.09
CA ALA A 452 -53.11 -39.23 23.92
C ALA A 452 -54.30 -39.01 24.83
N ARG A 453 -54.49 -37.78 25.29
CA ARG A 453 -55.78 -37.35 25.84
C ARG A 453 -56.61 -36.79 24.71
N PHE A 454 -57.72 -37.45 24.45
CA PHE A 454 -58.61 -37.16 23.29
C PHE A 454 -59.53 -35.98 23.60
N GLY A 455 -60.01 -35.87 24.84
CA GLY A 455 -60.88 -34.81 25.33
C GLY A 455 -61.41 -35.09 26.69
N GLY A 456 -61.70 -34.05 27.51
CA GLY A 456 -62.31 -34.21 28.83
C GLY A 456 -61.69 -35.29 29.68
N GLU A 457 -62.43 -36.45 29.77
CA GLU A 457 -62.05 -37.61 30.55
C GLU A 457 -61.63 -38.83 29.69
N GLU A 458 -61.45 -38.60 28.38
CA GLU A 458 -61.19 -39.65 27.38
C GLU A 458 -59.72 -39.74 27.03
N PHE A 459 -59.15 -40.92 27.07
CA PHE A 459 -57.80 -41.24 26.67
C PHE A 459 -57.79 -42.25 25.54
N VAL A 460 -56.76 -42.14 24.68
CA VAL A 460 -56.62 -43.11 23.57
C VAL A 460 -55.16 -43.57 23.54
N VAL A 461 -54.99 -44.86 23.30
CA VAL A 461 -53.70 -45.51 23.15
C VAL A 461 -53.64 -46.21 21.81
N LEU A 462 -52.56 -45.95 21.04
CA LEU A 462 -52.24 -46.72 19.84
C LEU A 462 -51.11 -47.68 20.17
N LEU A 463 -51.28 -48.94 20.02
CA LEU A 463 -50.29 -49.99 20.28
C LEU A 463 -49.76 -50.49 18.93
N ARG A 464 -48.51 -50.15 18.66
CA ARG A 464 -47.88 -50.47 17.39
C ARG A 464 -47.60 -51.97 17.25
N ASN A 465 -47.83 -52.53 16.08
CA ASN A 465 -47.64 -53.95 15.78
C ASN A 465 -48.28 -54.89 16.84
N SER A 466 -49.50 -54.56 17.33
CA SER A 466 -50.19 -55.30 18.36
C SER A 466 -51.58 -55.74 17.89
N GLU A 467 -51.90 -57.00 18.12
CA GLU A 467 -53.23 -57.57 17.89
C GLU A 467 -54.18 -57.21 19.04
N SER A 468 -55.48 -57.37 18.82
CA SER A 468 -56.52 -57.03 19.76
C SER A 468 -56.47 -57.84 21.09
N ASN A 469 -55.91 -59.08 21.11
CA ASN A 469 -55.64 -59.84 22.30
C ASN A 469 -54.60 -59.22 23.21
N VAL A 470 -53.47 -58.72 22.58
CA VAL A 470 -52.40 -57.99 23.32
C VAL A 470 -52.93 -56.65 23.83
N ALA A 471 -53.75 -55.96 23.01
CA ALA A 471 -54.36 -54.70 23.44
C ALA A 471 -55.36 -54.95 24.63
N PHE A 472 -56.04 -56.06 24.64
CA PHE A 472 -56.93 -56.43 25.75
C PHE A 472 -56.13 -56.64 27.04
N GLU A 473 -55.01 -57.36 26.99
CA GLU A 473 -54.13 -57.55 28.18
C GLU A 473 -53.60 -56.21 28.70
N ILE A 474 -53.20 -55.29 27.81
CA ILE A 474 -52.71 -53.96 28.20
C ILE A 474 -53.84 -53.10 28.78
N ALA A 475 -55.04 -53.11 28.15
CA ALA A 475 -56.21 -52.39 28.64
C ALA A 475 -56.67 -52.90 30.02
N GLU A 476 -56.71 -54.21 30.22
CA GLU A 476 -57.02 -54.81 31.54
C GLU A 476 -55.94 -54.48 32.58
N ARG A 477 -54.66 -54.49 32.19
CA ARG A 477 -53.56 -54.04 33.12
C ARG A 477 -53.78 -52.59 33.52
N ILE A 478 -54.04 -51.68 32.59
CA ILE A 478 -54.36 -50.28 32.89
C ILE A 478 -55.55 -50.18 33.82
N ARG A 479 -56.69 -50.90 33.49
CA ARG A 479 -57.88 -50.86 34.24
C ARG A 479 -57.69 -51.34 35.71
N ILE A 480 -57.01 -52.47 35.93
CA ILE A 480 -56.73 -53.03 37.21
C ILE A 480 -55.81 -52.10 38.01
N THR A 481 -54.78 -51.57 37.37
CA THR A 481 -53.85 -50.62 38.03
C THR A 481 -54.56 -49.34 38.45
N VAL A 482 -55.48 -48.83 37.67
CA VAL A 482 -56.33 -47.66 38.01
C VAL A 482 -57.25 -48.01 39.18
N GLU A 483 -57.97 -49.17 39.15
CA GLU A 483 -58.87 -49.62 40.19
C GLU A 483 -58.17 -49.81 41.55
N GLU A 484 -56.91 -50.32 41.53
CA GLU A 484 -56.11 -50.60 42.72
C GLU A 484 -55.26 -49.37 43.17
N SER A 485 -55.18 -48.33 42.36
CA SER A 485 -54.35 -47.16 42.65
C SER A 485 -54.92 -46.33 43.81
N VAL A 486 -54.00 -45.78 44.63
CA VAL A 486 -54.37 -44.79 45.65
C VAL A 486 -54.43 -43.41 44.99
N LEU A 487 -55.64 -42.99 44.74
CA LEU A 487 -55.88 -41.67 44.14
C LEU A 487 -55.88 -40.55 45.18
N PRO A 488 -55.61 -39.30 44.82
CA PRO A 488 -55.61 -38.16 45.75
C PRO A 488 -57.03 -37.76 46.23
N ILE A 489 -57.98 -38.67 46.07
CA ILE A 489 -59.36 -38.54 46.53
C ILE A 489 -59.76 -39.78 47.31
N ASP A 490 -60.60 -39.64 48.34
CA ASP A 490 -61.03 -40.74 49.20
C ASP A 490 -62.13 -41.56 48.53
N ARG A 491 -61.88 -42.02 47.28
CA ARG A 491 -62.82 -42.81 46.45
C ARG A 491 -62.04 -43.63 45.40
N SER A 492 -62.44 -44.90 45.23
CA SER A 492 -61.97 -45.69 44.11
C SER A 492 -62.52 -45.17 42.77
N VAL A 493 -61.62 -45.05 41.79
CA VAL A 493 -61.99 -44.67 40.39
C VAL A 493 -61.74 -45.87 39.47
N THR A 494 -62.61 -46.08 38.59
CA THR A 494 -62.50 -47.14 37.54
C THR A 494 -62.51 -46.51 36.16
N ILE A 495 -62.03 -47.25 35.20
CA ILE A 495 -62.08 -46.90 33.79
C ILE A 495 -62.79 -48.03 32.98
N SER A 496 -63.44 -47.63 31.92
CA SER A 496 -63.96 -48.56 30.88
C SER A 496 -63.12 -48.42 29.63
N ALA A 497 -62.89 -49.50 28.91
CA ALA A 497 -62.09 -49.53 27.70
C ALA A 497 -62.74 -50.23 26.55
N GLY A 498 -62.57 -49.69 25.33
CA GLY A 498 -63.03 -50.32 24.08
C GLY A 498 -61.86 -50.50 23.11
N ILE A 499 -61.76 -51.61 22.43
CA ILE A 499 -60.63 -51.99 21.59
C ILE A 499 -61.06 -52.29 20.18
N ALA A 500 -60.30 -51.75 19.19
CA ALA A 500 -60.37 -52.15 17.79
C ALA A 500 -58.98 -52.39 17.21
N GLU A 501 -58.85 -53.14 16.14
CA GLU A 501 -57.57 -53.55 15.53
C GLU A 501 -57.54 -53.19 14.04
N TYR A 502 -56.46 -52.55 13.59
CA TYR A 502 -56.16 -52.26 12.21
C TYR A 502 -55.21 -53.32 11.63
N PRO A 503 -55.43 -53.85 10.42
CA PRO A 503 -56.56 -53.60 9.50
C PRO A 503 -57.76 -54.54 9.68
N LYS A 504 -57.72 -55.36 10.69
CA LYS A 504 -58.68 -56.44 10.89
C LYS A 504 -60.16 -55.99 11.03
N HIS A 505 -60.39 -54.90 11.74
CA HIS A 505 -61.75 -54.42 12.01
C HIS A 505 -62.16 -53.29 11.08
N SER A 506 -61.19 -52.42 10.66
CA SER A 506 -61.41 -51.43 9.63
C SER A 506 -60.03 -50.98 9.03
N THR A 507 -60.09 -50.43 7.81
CA THR A 507 -58.94 -49.85 7.09
C THR A 507 -58.91 -48.33 7.14
N THR A 508 -59.90 -47.70 7.79
CA THR A 508 -59.94 -46.23 7.93
C THR A 508 -59.88 -45.83 9.40
N SER A 509 -59.15 -44.74 9.71
CA SER A 509 -59.01 -44.23 11.08
C SER A 509 -60.33 -43.86 11.72
N THR A 510 -61.21 -43.22 10.96
CA THR A 510 -62.51 -42.76 11.46
C THR A 510 -63.42 -43.95 11.87
N GLU A 511 -63.51 -44.98 11.04
CA GLU A 511 -64.28 -46.14 11.34
C GLU A 511 -63.71 -47.00 12.46
N LEU A 512 -62.33 -47.10 12.47
CA LEU A 512 -61.60 -47.82 13.54
C LEU A 512 -61.85 -47.19 14.90
N PHE A 513 -61.79 -45.85 14.97
CA PHE A 513 -62.09 -45.11 16.19
C PHE A 513 -63.53 -45.31 16.65
N HIS A 514 -64.48 -45.19 15.72
CA HIS A 514 -65.88 -45.43 16.02
C HIS A 514 -66.18 -46.88 16.54
N LEU A 515 -65.50 -47.87 15.98
CA LEU A 515 -65.61 -49.24 16.46
C LEU A 515 -65.08 -49.41 17.88
N ALA A 516 -63.93 -48.82 18.20
CA ALA A 516 -63.36 -48.81 19.57
C ALA A 516 -64.26 -48.03 20.55
N ASP A 517 -64.83 -46.91 20.13
CA ASP A 517 -65.78 -46.12 20.92
C ASP A 517 -67.08 -46.85 21.18
N ASN A 518 -67.59 -47.55 20.17
CA ASN A 518 -68.77 -48.44 20.38
C ASN A 518 -68.50 -49.58 21.38
N ALA A 519 -67.28 -50.15 21.36
CA ALA A 519 -66.88 -51.15 22.34
C ALA A 519 -66.75 -50.52 23.76
N LEU A 520 -66.27 -49.34 23.87
CA LEU A 520 -66.23 -48.54 25.10
C LEU A 520 -67.63 -48.27 25.64
N TYR A 521 -68.55 -47.86 24.73
CA TYR A 521 -69.96 -47.66 25.08
C TYR A 521 -70.60 -48.95 25.62
N GLN A 522 -70.35 -50.07 24.97
CA GLN A 522 -70.81 -51.39 25.45
C GLN A 522 -70.23 -51.72 26.83
N ALA A 523 -68.93 -51.44 27.08
CA ALA A 523 -68.31 -51.61 28.39
C ALA A 523 -69.03 -50.79 29.47
N LYS A 524 -69.45 -49.56 29.14
CA LYS A 524 -70.17 -48.69 30.07
C LYS A 524 -71.62 -49.20 30.34
N GLU A 525 -72.33 -49.74 29.30
CA GLU A 525 -73.64 -50.29 29.46
C GLU A 525 -73.69 -51.60 30.26
N GLU A 526 -72.69 -52.45 30.06
CA GLU A 526 -72.60 -53.73 30.74
C GLU A 526 -72.19 -53.62 32.22
N GLY A 527 -72.02 -52.42 32.75
CA GLY A 527 -71.77 -52.19 34.18
C GLY A 527 -70.47 -51.48 34.52
N ARG A 528 -69.75 -51.00 33.49
CA ARG A 528 -68.45 -50.26 33.67
C ARG A 528 -67.32 -51.12 34.22
N ASN A 529 -66.18 -50.51 34.46
CA ASN A 529 -64.97 -51.15 35.03
C ASN A 529 -64.60 -52.43 34.29
N ARG A 530 -64.53 -52.36 32.94
CA ARG A 530 -64.24 -53.51 32.07
C ARG A 530 -63.72 -53.11 30.73
N THR A 531 -63.07 -54.02 30.04
CA THR A 531 -62.60 -53.88 28.69
C THR A 531 -63.49 -54.72 27.73
N VAL A 532 -63.91 -54.12 26.65
CA VAL A 532 -64.66 -54.82 25.59
C VAL A 532 -63.86 -54.70 24.27
N THR A 533 -63.75 -55.84 23.57
CA THR A 533 -63.15 -55.88 22.22
C THR A 533 -64.22 -56.12 21.18
N ILE A 534 -64.18 -55.41 20.07
CA ILE A 534 -65.06 -55.68 18.94
C ILE A 534 -64.85 -57.10 18.50
N GLN A 535 -66.00 -57.88 18.52
CA GLN A 535 -66.00 -59.20 17.91
C GLN A 535 -66.04 -59.06 16.39
N SER A 536 -65.10 -59.73 15.70
CA SER A 536 -65.05 -59.73 14.24
C SER A 536 -66.37 -60.13 13.68
N VAL A 537 -67.09 -59.19 13.04
CA VAL A 537 -68.25 -59.55 12.19
C VAL A 537 -67.65 -60.17 10.94
N ILE A 538 -67.50 -61.48 10.92
CA ILE A 538 -67.21 -62.24 9.70
C ILE A 538 -68.39 -61.99 8.75
N LYS A 539 -68.21 -61.16 7.72
CA LYS A 539 -69.01 -61.08 6.54
C LYS A 539 -68.47 -61.98 5.46
#